data_930c2f35a1a3810d173d18fbf0b273dc
#
_entry.id   930c2f35a1a3810d173d18fbf0b273dc
#
_cell.length_a   1.000
_cell.length_b   1.000
_cell.length_c   1.000
_cell.angle_alpha   90.00
_cell.angle_beta   90.00
_cell.angle_gamma   90.00
#
_symmetry.space_group_name_H-M   'P 1'
#
loop_
_entity.id
_entity.type
_entity.pdbx_description
1 polymer ?
#
loop_
_entity_poly.entity_id
_entity_poly.type
_entity_poly.pdbx_seq_one_letter_code
_entity_poly.pdbx_strand_id
1 'polypeptide(L)'
;MKYDVAIIGAGPGGIFSAYELTKLVPSLRVAVFEAGHSLEKRHCPIDGKKVKSCIGCKSCSIMSGFGGAGAFSDGKYNITNDFGGTLYEYIGKQQALDLMHYVDEINMLYGGEGTKLYSTAGSQFKKLCIQHKLKLLDASVRHLGTDINYVVLENLYNDLKSKVDFYFDTPVQALEAKDGGFTVVCADAQCECGKCIVSVGRSGSKWMEGVCRALDIPTKSNRVDLGVRVELPAVVFSHLTDELYESKIVYRTEKFEDNVRTFCMNPHGIVVNENTNGIVTVNGHSYEDAAMQTENTNFALLVAKHFSEPFHDSNGYGESIARLSNMLGGGVIVQRFGDLVRGRRSTVKRIEEGLVTPTLAATPGDLSLVLPKRILDGIIEMIYALDKIAPGTANDDTLLYGVEVKFYNMEVALDEHLETAHRGLYVIGDGSGITHSLSHASASGVFVARDILAQNAG
;
A
#
# COMPACT_ATOMS: atom_id res chain seq x y z
N MET A 1 -22.14 -16.49 -20.19
CA MET A 1 -21.22 -17.54 -19.68
C MET A 1 -21.59 -17.83 -18.23
N LYS A 2 -21.35 -19.05 -17.73
CA LYS A 2 -21.70 -19.38 -16.34
C LYS A 2 -20.48 -20.00 -15.64
N TYR A 3 -20.17 -19.50 -14.45
CA TYR A 3 -19.06 -19.95 -13.59
C TYR A 3 -19.56 -20.28 -12.19
N ASP A 4 -18.79 -21.07 -11.45
CA ASP A 4 -19.07 -21.33 -10.05
C ASP A 4 -18.62 -20.12 -9.20
N VAL A 5 -17.44 -19.57 -9.53
CA VAL A 5 -16.87 -18.39 -8.88
C VAL A 5 -16.36 -17.38 -9.91
N ALA A 6 -16.77 -16.13 -9.79
CA ALA A 6 -16.18 -15.00 -10.50
C ALA A 6 -15.33 -14.17 -9.56
N ILE A 7 -14.13 -13.77 -10.01
CA ILE A 7 -13.19 -12.93 -9.26
C ILE A 7 -13.03 -11.63 -10.05
N ILE A 8 -13.23 -10.48 -9.41
CA ILE A 8 -13.07 -9.16 -10.00
C ILE A 8 -11.79 -8.52 -9.47
N GLY A 9 -10.77 -8.46 -10.32
CA GLY A 9 -9.41 -7.97 -10.03
C GLY A 9 -8.39 -9.09 -9.93
N ALA A 10 -7.33 -9.00 -10.72
CA ALA A 10 -6.18 -9.91 -10.73
C ALA A 10 -4.99 -9.37 -9.92
N GLY A 11 -5.25 -8.64 -8.85
CA GLY A 11 -4.26 -8.30 -7.84
C GLY A 11 -3.95 -9.49 -6.91
N PRO A 12 -3.10 -9.30 -5.88
CA PRO A 12 -2.68 -10.38 -4.99
C PRO A 12 -3.85 -11.17 -4.40
N GLY A 13 -4.88 -10.51 -3.91
CA GLY A 13 -6.06 -11.20 -3.36
C GLY A 13 -6.76 -12.09 -4.38
N GLY A 14 -7.00 -11.58 -5.59
CA GLY A 14 -7.66 -12.35 -6.66
C GLY A 14 -6.81 -13.53 -7.15
N ILE A 15 -5.49 -13.33 -7.30
CA ILE A 15 -4.55 -14.40 -7.71
C ILE A 15 -4.54 -15.53 -6.68
N PHE A 16 -4.39 -15.20 -5.41
CA PHE A 16 -4.34 -16.22 -4.34
C PHE A 16 -5.70 -16.87 -4.08
N SER A 17 -6.83 -16.16 -4.33
CA SER A 17 -8.16 -16.80 -4.36
C SER A 17 -8.27 -17.83 -5.50
N ALA A 18 -7.88 -17.45 -6.72
CA ALA A 18 -7.91 -18.34 -7.87
C ALA A 18 -7.00 -19.56 -7.67
N TYR A 19 -5.79 -19.34 -7.14
CA TYR A 19 -4.84 -20.40 -6.82
C TYR A 19 -5.42 -21.41 -5.82
N GLU A 20 -5.93 -20.95 -4.69
CA GLU A 20 -6.42 -21.82 -3.63
C GLU A 20 -7.70 -22.59 -4.05
N LEU A 21 -8.63 -21.91 -4.73
CA LEU A 21 -9.84 -22.56 -5.28
C LEU A 21 -9.49 -23.71 -6.23
N THR A 22 -8.64 -23.45 -7.21
CA THR A 22 -8.30 -24.46 -8.24
C THR A 22 -7.33 -25.53 -7.74
N LYS A 23 -6.53 -25.24 -6.71
CA LYS A 23 -5.69 -26.23 -6.02
C LYS A 23 -6.53 -27.23 -5.25
N LEU A 24 -7.54 -26.76 -4.51
CA LEU A 24 -8.37 -27.61 -3.65
C LEU A 24 -9.47 -28.33 -4.44
N VAL A 25 -10.07 -27.69 -5.44
CA VAL A 25 -11.11 -28.24 -6.29
C VAL A 25 -10.82 -27.95 -7.77
N PRO A 26 -10.00 -28.80 -8.45
CA PRO A 26 -9.59 -28.57 -9.83
C PRO A 26 -10.72 -28.54 -10.87
N SER A 27 -11.90 -29.08 -10.53
CA SER A 27 -13.09 -29.07 -11.40
C SER A 27 -13.91 -27.78 -11.33
N LEU A 28 -13.57 -26.86 -10.40
CA LEU A 28 -14.30 -25.62 -10.20
C LEU A 28 -14.08 -24.67 -11.39
N ARG A 29 -15.16 -24.15 -11.93
CA ARG A 29 -15.10 -23.16 -13.02
C ARG A 29 -14.92 -21.78 -12.45
N VAL A 30 -13.72 -21.24 -12.57
CA VAL A 30 -13.33 -19.93 -12.05
C VAL A 30 -13.04 -18.98 -13.20
N ALA A 31 -13.62 -17.76 -13.16
CA ALA A 31 -13.27 -16.67 -14.06
C ALA A 31 -12.63 -15.52 -13.27
N VAL A 32 -11.62 -14.88 -13.84
CA VAL A 32 -11.00 -13.66 -13.32
C VAL A 32 -11.14 -12.53 -14.31
N PHE A 33 -11.77 -11.44 -13.91
CA PHE A 33 -11.95 -10.21 -14.70
C PHE A 33 -10.96 -9.17 -14.24
N GLU A 34 -10.11 -8.69 -15.13
CA GLU A 34 -9.09 -7.67 -14.85
C GLU A 34 -9.21 -6.51 -15.83
N ALA A 35 -9.24 -5.30 -15.30
CA ALA A 35 -9.37 -4.08 -16.08
C ALA A 35 -8.10 -3.72 -16.87
N GLY A 36 -6.95 -4.22 -16.43
CA GLY A 36 -5.66 -4.00 -17.06
C GLY A 36 -5.16 -5.21 -17.84
N HIS A 37 -3.91 -5.13 -18.26
CA HIS A 37 -3.28 -6.09 -19.16
C HIS A 37 -2.82 -7.37 -18.46
N SER A 38 -2.61 -8.44 -19.26
CA SER A 38 -1.84 -9.62 -18.83
C SER A 38 -0.41 -9.22 -18.47
N LEU A 39 0.28 -10.03 -17.67
CA LEU A 39 1.59 -9.67 -17.11
C LEU A 39 2.60 -9.27 -18.21
N GLU A 40 2.70 -10.05 -19.26
CA GLU A 40 3.60 -9.82 -20.39
C GLU A 40 3.31 -8.55 -21.21
N LYS A 41 2.07 -8.05 -21.17
CA LYS A 41 1.65 -6.84 -21.87
C LYS A 41 1.73 -5.59 -21.01
N ARG A 42 2.04 -5.74 -19.72
CA ARG A 42 2.18 -4.61 -18.81
C ARG A 42 3.49 -3.89 -19.09
N HIS A 43 3.41 -2.75 -19.77
CA HIS A 43 4.55 -1.91 -20.07
C HIS A 43 4.19 -0.43 -19.90
N CYS A 44 4.98 0.28 -19.08
CA CYS A 44 4.84 1.73 -18.96
C CYS A 44 5.55 2.41 -20.12
N PRO A 45 4.90 3.34 -20.84
CA PRO A 45 5.53 4.03 -21.98
C PRO A 45 6.63 5.03 -21.59
N ILE A 46 6.81 5.31 -20.29
CA ILE A 46 7.90 6.18 -19.81
C ILE A 46 9.23 5.45 -20.03
N ASP A 47 10.07 6.00 -20.92
CA ASP A 47 11.39 5.46 -21.28
C ASP A 47 12.55 6.40 -20.87
N GLY A 48 12.21 7.53 -20.22
CA GLY A 48 13.18 8.56 -19.82
C GLY A 48 13.82 9.35 -20.98
N LYS A 49 13.55 8.96 -22.22
CA LYS A 49 14.12 9.58 -23.45
C LYS A 49 13.05 10.31 -24.25
N LYS A 50 12.12 9.55 -24.85
CA LYS A 50 11.01 10.09 -25.66
C LYS A 50 9.83 10.49 -24.78
N VAL A 51 9.46 9.63 -23.84
CA VAL A 51 8.39 9.86 -22.88
C VAL A 51 9.00 10.01 -21.49
N LYS A 52 9.12 11.26 -21.03
CA LYS A 52 9.80 11.61 -19.76
C LYS A 52 8.86 11.71 -18.57
N SER A 53 7.54 11.82 -18.81
CA SER A 53 6.53 11.99 -17.76
C SER A 53 5.30 11.16 -18.07
N CYS A 54 4.45 10.96 -17.06
CA CYS A 54 3.21 10.20 -17.19
C CYS A 54 2.28 10.83 -18.24
N ILE A 55 1.81 10.00 -19.18
CA ILE A 55 0.92 10.41 -20.27
C ILE A 55 -0.56 10.16 -19.97
N GLY A 56 -0.91 9.68 -18.76
CA GLY A 56 -2.29 9.42 -18.36
C GLY A 56 -2.98 8.32 -19.15
N CYS A 57 -2.35 7.13 -19.26
CA CYS A 57 -2.90 5.99 -19.99
C CYS A 57 -4.31 5.64 -19.49
N LYS A 58 -5.21 5.20 -20.37
CA LYS A 58 -6.57 4.76 -20.03
C LYS A 58 -6.57 3.61 -19.01
N SER A 59 -5.64 2.67 -19.14
CA SER A 59 -5.30 1.68 -18.13
C SER A 59 -3.82 1.82 -17.79
N CYS A 60 -3.51 2.10 -16.53
CA CYS A 60 -2.13 2.30 -16.09
C CYS A 60 -1.44 0.94 -15.91
N SER A 61 -0.47 0.61 -16.77
CA SER A 61 0.26 -0.66 -16.70
C SER A 61 1.05 -0.86 -15.40
N ILE A 62 1.34 0.21 -14.64
CA ILE A 62 1.98 0.09 -13.33
C ILE A 62 0.95 -0.28 -12.23
N MET A 63 -0.26 0.30 -12.30
CA MET A 63 -1.24 0.17 -11.23
C MET A 63 -2.25 -0.96 -11.47
N SER A 64 -2.53 -1.33 -12.73
CA SER A 64 -3.57 -2.28 -13.12
C SER A 64 -3.02 -3.38 -14.03
N GLY A 65 -3.63 -4.55 -13.98
CA GLY A 65 -3.23 -5.77 -14.69
C GLY A 65 -2.88 -6.90 -13.75
N PHE A 66 -2.45 -8.04 -14.28
CA PHE A 66 -2.08 -9.21 -13.48
C PHE A 66 -1.00 -8.86 -12.44
N GLY A 67 -1.22 -9.20 -11.17
CA GLY A 67 -0.38 -8.81 -10.04
C GLY A 67 -0.76 -7.46 -9.42
N GLY A 68 -1.68 -6.68 -10.03
CA GLY A 68 -2.11 -5.37 -9.54
C GLY A 68 -0.96 -4.38 -9.44
N ALA A 69 -1.05 -3.40 -8.54
CA ALA A 69 0.04 -2.45 -8.24
C ALA A 69 1.27 -3.14 -7.62
N GLY A 70 1.09 -4.34 -7.08
CA GLY A 70 2.16 -5.14 -6.47
C GLY A 70 3.18 -5.67 -7.47
N ALA A 71 2.81 -5.87 -8.74
CA ALA A 71 3.69 -6.51 -9.73
C ALA A 71 4.99 -5.75 -10.02
N PHE A 72 4.96 -4.43 -9.92
CA PHE A 72 6.13 -3.56 -10.13
C PHE A 72 6.59 -2.86 -8.85
N SER A 73 6.13 -3.35 -7.70
CA SER A 73 6.65 -2.93 -6.41
C SER A 73 7.95 -3.67 -6.08
N ASP A 74 8.58 -3.30 -4.99
CA ASP A 74 9.75 -3.97 -4.45
C ASP A 74 9.45 -5.35 -3.80
N GLY A 75 8.23 -5.85 -3.92
CA GLY A 75 7.85 -7.18 -3.48
C GLY A 75 8.02 -7.41 -1.98
N LYS A 76 7.62 -6.43 -1.16
CA LYS A 76 7.65 -6.56 0.31
C LYS A 76 6.40 -7.28 0.81
N TYR A 77 6.58 -8.50 1.28
CA TYR A 77 5.55 -9.28 1.96
C TYR A 77 5.74 -9.15 3.47
N ASN A 78 4.86 -8.38 4.11
CA ASN A 78 4.90 -8.13 5.55
C ASN A 78 4.04 -9.16 6.28
N ILE A 79 4.65 -9.99 7.11
CA ILE A 79 3.97 -11.01 7.93
C ILE A 79 3.79 -10.43 9.33
N THR A 80 2.65 -9.83 9.58
CA THR A 80 2.36 -9.11 10.82
C THR A 80 0.88 -8.74 10.93
N ASN A 81 0.38 -8.58 12.16
CA ASN A 81 -0.92 -7.98 12.45
C ASN A 81 -0.80 -6.50 12.89
N ASP A 82 0.41 -5.96 13.03
CA ASP A 82 0.62 -4.60 13.56
C ASP A 82 0.40 -3.52 12.50
N PHE A 83 0.48 -3.88 11.21
CA PHE A 83 0.23 -2.98 10.09
C PHE A 83 -0.08 -3.74 8.80
N GLY A 84 -0.57 -3.04 7.77
CA GLY A 84 -0.88 -3.62 6.45
C GLY A 84 -2.32 -4.10 6.30
N GLY A 85 -3.14 -3.99 7.35
CA GLY A 85 -4.55 -4.32 7.34
C GLY A 85 -5.08 -4.73 8.71
N THR A 86 -6.38 -4.95 8.77
CA THR A 86 -7.12 -5.37 9.97
C THR A 86 -7.77 -6.74 9.80
N LEU A 87 -7.25 -7.57 8.88
CA LEU A 87 -7.76 -8.92 8.62
C LEU A 87 -7.96 -9.74 9.91
N TYR A 88 -7.04 -9.57 10.87
CA TYR A 88 -7.09 -10.26 12.15
C TYR A 88 -8.32 -9.94 13.02
N GLU A 89 -9.01 -8.83 12.78
CA GLU A 89 -10.23 -8.46 13.50
C GLU A 89 -11.42 -9.34 13.07
N TYR A 90 -11.37 -9.85 11.85
CA TYR A 90 -12.38 -10.73 11.26
C TYR A 90 -12.12 -12.21 11.54
N ILE A 91 -10.87 -12.65 11.36
CA ILE A 91 -10.54 -14.08 11.38
C ILE A 91 -9.66 -14.50 12.58
N GLY A 92 -9.28 -13.56 13.44
CA GLY A 92 -8.36 -13.80 14.56
C GLY A 92 -6.88 -13.68 14.20
N LYS A 93 -6.07 -13.29 15.20
CA LYS A 93 -4.66 -12.96 15.03
C LYS A 93 -3.80 -14.11 14.53
N GLN A 94 -3.99 -15.30 15.12
CA GLN A 94 -3.18 -16.45 14.76
C GLN A 94 -3.47 -16.92 13.34
N GLN A 95 -4.75 -17.04 12.98
CA GLN A 95 -5.16 -17.47 11.65
C GLN A 95 -4.68 -16.49 10.56
N ALA A 96 -4.72 -15.18 10.83
CA ALA A 96 -4.20 -14.19 9.90
C ALA A 96 -2.70 -14.35 9.66
N LEU A 97 -1.90 -14.58 10.71
CA LEU A 97 -0.46 -14.85 10.60
C LEU A 97 -0.18 -16.16 9.86
N ASP A 98 -0.89 -17.24 10.20
CA ASP A 98 -0.71 -18.54 9.56
C ASP A 98 -0.97 -18.48 8.05
N LEU A 99 -2.00 -17.71 7.64
CA LEU A 99 -2.29 -17.49 6.23
C LEU A 99 -1.23 -16.64 5.52
N MET A 100 -0.65 -15.63 6.20
CA MET A 100 0.46 -14.85 5.63
C MET A 100 1.72 -15.71 5.49
N HIS A 101 2.02 -16.60 6.42
CA HIS A 101 3.11 -17.57 6.29
C HIS A 101 2.86 -18.53 5.13
N TYR A 102 1.64 -19.04 4.99
CA TYR A 102 1.27 -19.88 3.86
C TYR A 102 1.44 -19.16 2.50
N VAL A 103 1.10 -17.89 2.44
CA VAL A 103 1.38 -17.05 1.24
C VAL A 103 2.88 -16.95 0.97
N ASP A 104 3.70 -16.78 2.01
CA ASP A 104 5.17 -16.74 1.87
C ASP A 104 5.71 -18.07 1.34
N GLU A 105 5.22 -19.21 1.84
CA GLU A 105 5.57 -20.55 1.33
C GLU A 105 5.25 -20.70 -0.17
N ILE A 106 4.09 -20.21 -0.60
CA ILE A 106 3.73 -20.22 -2.03
C ILE A 106 4.68 -19.35 -2.83
N ASN A 107 5.01 -18.15 -2.37
CA ASN A 107 5.97 -17.28 -3.04
C ASN A 107 7.35 -17.95 -3.18
N MET A 108 7.80 -18.66 -2.13
CA MET A 108 9.05 -19.43 -2.19
C MET A 108 8.98 -20.54 -3.24
N LEU A 109 7.87 -21.30 -3.28
CA LEU A 109 7.65 -22.37 -4.24
C LEU A 109 7.67 -21.88 -5.70
N TYR A 110 7.19 -20.66 -5.94
CA TYR A 110 7.07 -20.09 -7.29
C TYR A 110 8.26 -19.20 -7.70
N GLY A 111 9.38 -19.25 -6.99
CA GLY A 111 10.64 -18.61 -7.41
C GLY A 111 11.26 -17.64 -6.40
N GLY A 112 10.64 -17.47 -5.23
CA GLY A 112 11.19 -16.63 -4.16
C GLY A 112 12.28 -17.29 -3.33
N GLU A 113 12.64 -18.56 -3.60
CA GLU A 113 13.63 -19.30 -2.83
C GLU A 113 14.99 -18.59 -2.80
N GLY A 114 15.62 -18.59 -1.62
CA GLY A 114 16.91 -17.91 -1.40
C GLY A 114 16.80 -16.43 -1.00
N THR A 115 15.62 -15.82 -1.04
CA THR A 115 15.44 -14.45 -0.57
C THR A 115 15.43 -14.36 0.95
N LYS A 116 15.97 -13.25 1.49
CA LYS A 116 16.09 -13.06 2.93
C LYS A 116 14.74 -12.71 3.58
N LEU A 117 14.43 -13.35 4.70
CA LEU A 117 13.36 -12.95 5.61
C LEU A 117 13.97 -12.12 6.74
N TYR A 118 13.66 -10.84 6.79
CA TYR A 118 14.00 -9.97 7.89
C TYR A 118 12.99 -10.13 9.03
N SER A 119 13.42 -9.95 10.28
CA SER A 119 12.51 -10.06 11.42
C SER A 119 12.90 -9.12 12.54
N THR A 120 11.90 -8.52 13.18
CA THR A 120 12.08 -7.74 14.41
C THR A 120 12.14 -8.62 15.65
N ALA A 121 11.87 -9.92 15.52
CA ALA A 121 11.92 -10.86 16.64
C ALA A 121 13.35 -10.95 17.20
N GLY A 122 13.49 -10.71 18.50
CA GLY A 122 14.79 -10.73 19.17
C GLY A 122 15.70 -9.52 18.90
N SER A 123 15.27 -8.54 18.11
CA SER A 123 16.05 -7.33 17.85
C SER A 123 16.31 -6.51 19.11
N GLN A 124 17.56 -6.11 19.33
CA GLN A 124 17.97 -5.21 20.40
C GLN A 124 17.32 -3.82 20.27
N PHE A 125 16.95 -3.42 19.07
CA PHE A 125 16.29 -2.13 18.81
C PHE A 125 14.91 -2.02 19.46
N LYS A 126 14.23 -3.14 19.72
CA LYS A 126 12.97 -3.14 20.46
C LYS A 126 13.14 -2.57 21.87
N LYS A 127 14.21 -3.00 22.57
CA LYS A 127 14.55 -2.48 23.90
C LYS A 127 14.95 -0.99 23.84
N LEU A 128 15.76 -0.62 22.86
CA LEU A 128 16.19 0.75 22.66
C LEU A 128 14.99 1.68 22.39
N CYS A 129 14.06 1.27 21.54
CA CYS A 129 12.84 2.02 21.27
C CYS A 129 12.01 2.23 22.55
N ILE A 130 11.80 1.17 23.35
CA ILE A 130 11.04 1.26 24.61
C ILE A 130 11.69 2.24 25.58
N GLN A 131 13.01 2.27 25.71
CA GLN A 131 13.75 3.21 26.58
C GLN A 131 13.48 4.67 26.21
N HIS A 132 13.14 4.96 24.96
CA HIS A 132 12.88 6.30 24.45
C HIS A 132 11.41 6.56 24.10
N LYS A 133 10.48 5.82 24.72
CA LYS A 133 9.02 5.95 24.50
C LYS A 133 8.58 5.70 23.04
N LEU A 134 9.42 4.99 22.28
CA LEU A 134 9.11 4.53 20.93
C LEU A 134 8.64 3.08 20.97
N LYS A 135 7.84 2.68 20.01
CA LYS A 135 7.42 1.29 19.82
C LYS A 135 7.88 0.81 18.44
N LEU A 136 8.81 -0.12 18.40
CA LEU A 136 9.11 -0.89 17.18
C LEU A 136 7.99 -1.90 16.99
N LEU A 137 7.31 -1.86 15.83
CA LEU A 137 6.25 -2.81 15.50
C LEU A 137 6.85 -4.16 15.13
N ASP A 138 6.17 -5.22 15.56
CA ASP A 138 6.60 -6.59 15.29
C ASP A 138 6.23 -6.99 13.87
N ALA A 139 7.21 -7.43 13.09
CA ALA A 139 7.00 -7.95 11.74
C ALA A 139 8.12 -8.90 11.32
N SER A 140 7.77 -9.85 10.46
CA SER A 140 8.71 -10.49 9.55
C SER A 140 8.44 -9.96 8.15
N VAL A 141 9.51 -9.63 7.41
CA VAL A 141 9.40 -9.01 6.09
C VAL A 141 10.17 -9.84 5.08
N ARG A 142 9.48 -10.43 4.12
CA ARG A 142 10.09 -11.01 2.93
C ARG A 142 10.28 -9.93 1.90
N HIS A 143 11.51 -9.64 1.53
CA HIS A 143 11.83 -8.73 0.45
C HIS A 143 12.25 -9.54 -0.78
N LEU A 144 11.38 -9.56 -1.79
CA LEU A 144 11.65 -10.26 -3.04
C LEU A 144 12.46 -9.40 -4.03
N GLY A 145 12.36 -8.07 -3.91
CA GLY A 145 12.77 -7.17 -4.98
C GLY A 145 11.80 -7.21 -6.17
N THR A 146 11.91 -6.25 -7.06
CA THR A 146 11.01 -6.16 -8.23
C THR A 146 11.20 -7.35 -9.17
N ASP A 147 12.44 -7.79 -9.38
CA ASP A 147 12.78 -8.83 -10.35
C ASP A 147 12.26 -10.20 -9.91
N ILE A 148 12.54 -10.61 -8.67
CA ILE A 148 12.09 -11.91 -8.15
C ILE A 148 10.57 -11.91 -7.99
N ASN A 149 9.98 -10.80 -7.54
CA ASN A 149 8.54 -10.65 -7.45
C ASN A 149 7.86 -10.86 -8.81
N TYR A 150 8.47 -10.33 -9.89
CA TYR A 150 7.98 -10.56 -11.24
C TYR A 150 8.04 -12.04 -11.63
N VAL A 151 9.16 -12.73 -11.34
CA VAL A 151 9.31 -14.18 -11.61
C VAL A 151 8.27 -15.00 -10.86
N VAL A 152 8.00 -14.69 -9.59
CA VAL A 152 6.96 -15.37 -8.80
C VAL A 152 5.58 -15.20 -9.45
N LEU A 153 5.24 -13.97 -9.87
CA LEU A 153 3.97 -13.68 -10.52
C LEU A 153 3.85 -14.38 -11.90
N GLU A 154 4.92 -14.42 -12.67
CA GLU A 154 4.95 -15.09 -13.97
C GLU A 154 4.74 -16.60 -13.80
N ASN A 155 5.40 -17.23 -12.84
CA ASN A 155 5.24 -18.65 -12.55
C ASN A 155 3.81 -18.96 -12.05
N LEU A 156 3.25 -18.14 -11.17
CA LEU A 156 1.84 -18.27 -10.75
C LEU A 156 0.88 -18.11 -11.94
N TYR A 157 1.11 -17.14 -12.81
CA TYR A 157 0.29 -16.96 -14.01
C TYR A 157 0.35 -18.20 -14.91
N ASN A 158 1.56 -18.71 -15.14
CA ASN A 158 1.77 -19.89 -15.99
C ASN A 158 1.08 -21.14 -15.43
N ASP A 159 1.02 -21.30 -14.13
CA ASP A 159 0.28 -22.37 -13.46
C ASP A 159 -1.24 -22.17 -13.56
N LEU A 160 -1.73 -20.95 -13.40
CA LEU A 160 -3.15 -20.65 -13.33
C LEU A 160 -3.84 -20.56 -14.71
N LYS A 161 -3.14 -20.12 -15.75
CA LYS A 161 -3.73 -19.84 -17.08
C LYS A 161 -4.41 -21.03 -17.75
N SER A 162 -4.09 -22.26 -17.31
CA SER A 162 -4.75 -23.48 -17.79
C SER A 162 -5.92 -23.96 -16.92
N LYS A 163 -6.09 -23.34 -15.73
CA LYS A 163 -7.08 -23.73 -14.70
C LYS A 163 -8.18 -22.71 -14.53
N VAL A 164 -7.94 -21.48 -14.97
CA VAL A 164 -8.80 -20.30 -14.75
C VAL A 164 -8.98 -19.55 -16.04
N ASP A 165 -10.19 -19.10 -16.32
CA ASP A 165 -10.48 -18.23 -17.46
C ASP A 165 -10.16 -16.77 -17.10
N PHE A 166 -9.06 -16.24 -17.63
CA PHE A 166 -8.67 -14.84 -17.45
C PHE A 166 -9.23 -13.94 -18.55
N TYR A 167 -9.94 -12.88 -18.14
CA TYR A 167 -10.44 -11.83 -19.00
C TYR A 167 -9.67 -10.53 -18.69
N PHE A 168 -8.58 -10.30 -19.41
CA PHE A 168 -7.80 -9.07 -19.34
C PHE A 168 -8.42 -7.97 -20.21
N ASP A 169 -8.03 -6.71 -19.93
CA ASP A 169 -8.57 -5.54 -20.62
C ASP A 169 -10.10 -5.47 -20.56
N THR A 170 -10.69 -6.08 -19.53
CA THR A 170 -12.12 -6.29 -19.39
C THR A 170 -12.61 -5.66 -18.06
N PRO A 171 -12.73 -4.32 -18.00
CA PRO A 171 -13.25 -3.65 -16.84
C PRO A 171 -14.71 -4.03 -16.58
N VAL A 172 -15.00 -4.48 -15.37
CA VAL A 172 -16.38 -4.73 -14.94
C VAL A 172 -17.08 -3.40 -14.74
N GLN A 173 -18.22 -3.24 -15.37
CA GLN A 173 -19.04 -2.01 -15.30
C GLN A 173 -19.99 -2.04 -14.11
N ALA A 174 -20.67 -3.18 -13.91
CA ALA A 174 -21.62 -3.37 -12.83
C ALA A 174 -21.60 -4.81 -12.30
N LEU A 175 -22.06 -4.95 -11.07
CA LEU A 175 -22.34 -6.23 -10.42
C LEU A 175 -23.80 -6.22 -9.99
N GLU A 176 -24.56 -7.20 -10.45
CA GLU A 176 -26.00 -7.33 -10.16
C GLU A 176 -26.24 -8.58 -9.33
N ALA A 177 -26.94 -8.43 -8.20
CA ALA A 177 -27.41 -9.57 -7.43
C ALA A 177 -28.64 -10.22 -8.11
N LYS A 178 -28.67 -11.56 -8.13
CA LYS A 178 -29.79 -12.35 -8.64
C LYS A 178 -30.11 -13.49 -7.67
N ASP A 179 -31.28 -14.11 -7.87
CA ASP A 179 -31.62 -15.32 -7.10
C ASP A 179 -30.55 -16.42 -7.34
N GLY A 180 -29.83 -16.76 -6.28
CA GLY A 180 -28.81 -17.81 -6.28
C GLY A 180 -27.45 -17.42 -6.85
N GLY A 181 -27.13 -16.12 -7.01
CA GLY A 181 -25.81 -15.68 -7.44
C GLY A 181 -25.72 -14.26 -7.95
N PHE A 182 -24.81 -14.02 -8.89
CA PHE A 182 -24.51 -12.68 -9.40
C PHE A 182 -24.34 -12.67 -10.90
N THR A 183 -24.58 -11.51 -11.51
CA THR A 183 -24.21 -11.21 -12.88
C THR A 183 -23.12 -10.15 -12.88
N VAL A 184 -21.95 -10.51 -13.42
CA VAL A 184 -20.86 -9.59 -13.72
C VAL A 184 -21.09 -9.01 -15.11
N VAL A 185 -21.25 -7.69 -15.20
CA VAL A 185 -21.54 -6.97 -16.43
C VAL A 185 -20.28 -6.27 -16.93
N CYS A 186 -19.82 -6.63 -18.12
CA CYS A 186 -18.74 -5.98 -18.85
C CYS A 186 -19.30 -5.26 -20.09
N ALA A 187 -18.46 -4.51 -20.83
CA ALA A 187 -18.90 -3.74 -21.99
C ALA A 187 -19.57 -4.61 -23.06
N ASP A 188 -18.98 -5.77 -23.37
CA ASP A 188 -19.38 -6.61 -24.48
C ASP A 188 -19.89 -8.01 -24.05
N ALA A 189 -19.96 -8.28 -22.75
CA ALA A 189 -20.32 -9.58 -22.21
C ALA A 189 -20.95 -9.52 -20.83
N GLN A 190 -21.78 -10.52 -20.53
CA GLN A 190 -22.28 -10.80 -19.19
C GLN A 190 -21.88 -12.21 -18.76
N CYS A 191 -21.55 -12.33 -17.48
CA CYS A 191 -21.15 -13.57 -16.85
C CYS A 191 -22.01 -13.82 -15.61
N GLU A 192 -22.65 -14.97 -15.51
CA GLU A 192 -23.35 -15.42 -14.30
C GLU A 192 -22.42 -16.26 -13.44
N CYS A 193 -22.49 -16.08 -12.13
CA CYS A 193 -21.73 -16.88 -11.17
C CYS A 193 -22.52 -17.14 -9.90
N GLY A 194 -22.23 -18.27 -9.23
CA GLY A 194 -22.82 -18.60 -7.95
C GLY A 194 -22.23 -17.80 -6.81
N LYS A 195 -20.92 -17.53 -6.85
CA LYS A 195 -20.18 -16.74 -5.88
C LYS A 195 -19.36 -15.67 -6.60
N CYS A 196 -19.18 -14.52 -5.95
CA CYS A 196 -18.38 -13.42 -6.50
C CYS A 196 -17.37 -12.92 -5.46
N ILE A 197 -16.10 -12.83 -5.84
CA ILE A 197 -15.02 -12.25 -5.01
C ILE A 197 -14.61 -10.94 -5.66
N VAL A 198 -14.82 -9.83 -4.97
CA VAL A 198 -14.32 -8.52 -5.39
C VAL A 198 -12.99 -8.27 -4.73
N SER A 199 -11.92 -8.20 -5.54
CA SER A 199 -10.52 -8.01 -5.11
C SER A 199 -9.89 -6.84 -5.87
N VAL A 200 -10.58 -5.70 -5.93
CA VAL A 200 -10.08 -4.51 -6.61
C VAL A 200 -9.08 -3.76 -5.74
N GLY A 201 -8.13 -3.11 -6.39
CA GLY A 201 -7.16 -2.23 -5.74
C GLY A 201 -7.69 -0.79 -5.61
N ARG A 202 -6.77 0.14 -5.25
CA ARG A 202 -7.09 1.58 -5.12
C ARG A 202 -7.69 2.20 -6.38
N SER A 203 -7.24 1.78 -7.55
CA SER A 203 -7.80 2.25 -8.83
C SER A 203 -9.28 1.88 -9.01
N GLY A 204 -9.75 0.81 -8.35
CA GLY A 204 -11.14 0.39 -8.36
C GLY A 204 -12.02 0.98 -7.26
N SER A 205 -11.49 1.89 -6.42
CA SER A 205 -12.21 2.45 -5.26
C SER A 205 -13.55 3.07 -5.64
N LYS A 206 -13.56 3.97 -6.62
CA LYS A 206 -14.80 4.64 -7.07
C LYS A 206 -15.82 3.67 -7.67
N TRP A 207 -15.34 2.64 -8.36
CA TRP A 207 -16.20 1.58 -8.88
C TRP A 207 -16.82 0.79 -7.72
N MET A 208 -16.02 0.43 -6.71
CA MET A 208 -16.52 -0.29 -5.51
C MET A 208 -17.53 0.53 -4.73
N GLU A 209 -17.33 1.86 -4.61
CA GLU A 209 -18.33 2.77 -4.05
C GLU A 209 -19.67 2.70 -4.80
N GLY A 210 -19.59 2.65 -6.13
CA GLY A 210 -20.76 2.47 -6.99
C GLY A 210 -21.48 1.14 -6.74
N VAL A 211 -20.72 0.05 -6.61
CA VAL A 211 -21.27 -1.28 -6.29
C VAL A 211 -21.93 -1.29 -4.91
N CYS A 212 -21.26 -0.75 -3.90
CA CYS A 212 -21.85 -0.67 -2.55
C CYS A 212 -23.16 0.11 -2.54
N ARG A 213 -23.20 1.23 -3.25
CA ARG A 213 -24.44 2.04 -3.36
C ARG A 213 -25.55 1.31 -4.13
N ALA A 214 -25.20 0.62 -5.23
CA ALA A 214 -26.18 -0.09 -6.05
C ALA A 214 -26.78 -1.30 -5.34
N LEU A 215 -26.04 -1.93 -4.43
CA LEU A 215 -26.44 -3.12 -3.68
C LEU A 215 -26.79 -2.81 -2.22
N ASP A 216 -26.92 -1.54 -1.83
CA ASP A 216 -27.21 -1.11 -0.45
C ASP A 216 -26.25 -1.74 0.59
N ILE A 217 -24.98 -1.91 0.22
CA ILE A 217 -23.95 -2.41 1.14
C ILE A 217 -23.43 -1.24 1.99
N PRO A 218 -23.54 -1.30 3.32
CA PRO A 218 -23.06 -0.23 4.19
C PRO A 218 -21.55 -0.07 4.10
N THR A 219 -21.08 1.16 4.19
CA THR A 219 -19.65 1.49 4.20
C THR A 219 -19.34 2.48 5.31
N LYS A 220 -18.08 2.47 5.79
CA LYS A 220 -17.57 3.43 6.76
C LYS A 220 -16.42 4.23 6.17
N SER A 221 -16.31 5.50 6.57
CA SER A 221 -15.12 6.29 6.25
C SER A 221 -13.89 5.68 6.91
N ASN A 222 -12.82 5.52 6.16
CA ASN A 222 -11.54 5.06 6.68
C ASN A 222 -10.70 6.27 7.14
N ARG A 223 -9.55 5.98 7.72
CA ARG A 223 -8.55 6.99 8.09
C ARG A 223 -7.88 7.59 6.85
N VAL A 224 -7.20 8.70 7.06
CA VAL A 224 -6.17 9.22 6.16
C VAL A 224 -4.89 9.43 6.95
N ASP A 225 -3.75 9.07 6.39
CA ASP A 225 -2.46 9.35 7.00
C ASP A 225 -1.81 10.53 6.28
N LEU A 226 -1.39 11.52 7.04
CA LEU A 226 -0.83 12.78 6.56
C LEU A 226 0.53 13.04 7.18
N GLY A 227 1.46 13.52 6.41
CA GLY A 227 2.76 13.89 6.93
C GLY A 227 3.76 14.36 5.89
N VAL A 228 5.02 14.00 6.13
CA VAL A 228 6.16 14.40 5.32
C VAL A 228 7.04 13.21 4.97
N ARG A 229 7.78 13.33 3.89
CA ARG A 229 8.95 12.49 3.62
C ARG A 229 10.18 13.13 4.20
N VAL A 230 10.91 12.39 5.01
CA VAL A 230 12.21 12.77 5.57
C VAL A 230 13.31 12.26 4.65
N GLU A 231 14.32 13.06 4.40
CA GLU A 231 15.55 12.66 3.72
C GLU A 231 16.76 13.12 4.53
N LEU A 232 17.69 12.21 4.77
CA LEU A 232 18.88 12.44 5.58
C LEU A 232 20.01 11.49 5.16
N PRO A 233 21.27 11.70 5.59
CA PRO A 233 22.38 10.82 5.23
C PRO A 233 22.13 9.39 5.69
N ALA A 234 22.37 8.40 4.82
CA ALA A 234 22.11 6.99 5.08
C ALA A 234 22.80 6.47 6.34
N VAL A 235 24.00 7.00 6.63
CA VAL A 235 24.78 6.62 7.83
C VAL A 235 24.02 6.83 9.15
N VAL A 236 23.03 7.75 9.20
CA VAL A 236 22.22 8.02 10.39
C VAL A 236 21.34 6.82 10.77
N PHE A 237 20.83 6.10 9.77
CA PHE A 237 19.94 4.95 9.95
C PHE A 237 20.56 3.60 9.62
N SER A 238 21.81 3.54 9.12
CA SER A 238 22.45 2.30 8.64
C SER A 238 22.39 1.17 9.69
N HIS A 239 22.65 1.45 10.95
CA HIS A 239 22.59 0.47 12.04
C HIS A 239 21.21 -0.18 12.22
N LEU A 240 20.12 0.52 11.84
CA LEU A 240 18.76 0.00 11.85
C LEU A 240 18.42 -0.71 10.54
N THR A 241 18.78 -0.09 9.41
CA THR A 241 18.40 -0.60 8.09
C THR A 241 19.16 -1.84 7.67
N ASP A 242 20.42 -2.00 8.14
CA ASP A 242 21.22 -3.20 7.87
C ASP A 242 20.67 -4.45 8.57
N GLU A 243 20.06 -4.28 9.76
CA GLU A 243 19.44 -5.38 10.51
C GLU A 243 17.98 -5.62 10.10
N LEU A 244 17.17 -4.56 10.03
CA LEU A 244 15.71 -4.65 9.91
C LEU A 244 15.19 -4.33 8.50
N TYR A 245 16.04 -3.81 7.61
CA TYR A 245 15.71 -3.27 6.29
C TYR A 245 14.70 -2.12 6.37
N GLU A 246 13.48 -2.37 6.79
CA GLU A 246 12.42 -1.38 6.99
C GLU A 246 11.87 -1.46 8.40
N SER A 247 12.24 -0.49 9.24
CA SER A 247 11.74 -0.40 10.61
C SER A 247 10.47 0.46 10.68
N LYS A 248 9.39 -0.12 11.23
CA LYS A 248 8.17 0.64 11.52
C LYS A 248 8.12 1.00 13.00
N ILE A 249 8.39 2.25 13.26
CA ILE A 249 8.51 2.81 14.61
C ILE A 249 7.35 3.77 14.84
N VAL A 250 6.67 3.61 15.98
CA VAL A 250 5.55 4.45 16.40
C VAL A 250 5.94 5.24 17.62
N TYR A 251 5.58 6.51 17.64
CA TYR A 251 5.68 7.42 18.77
C TYR A 251 4.30 7.99 19.09
N ARG A 252 3.89 7.91 20.35
CA ARG A 252 2.70 8.61 20.84
C ARG A 252 3.12 9.98 21.32
N THR A 253 2.66 11.04 20.66
CA THR A 253 3.03 12.42 20.95
C THR A 253 2.59 12.82 22.35
N GLU A 254 3.42 13.61 23.05
CA GLU A 254 3.11 14.07 24.42
C GLU A 254 2.02 15.13 24.41
N LYS A 255 2.01 15.99 23.38
CA LYS A 255 1.09 17.11 23.30
C LYS A 255 -0.34 16.75 22.91
N PHE A 256 -0.50 15.86 21.96
CA PHE A 256 -1.82 15.55 21.37
C PHE A 256 -2.22 14.08 21.52
N GLU A 257 -1.33 13.24 22.04
CA GLU A 257 -1.48 11.80 22.16
C GLU A 257 -1.79 11.11 20.80
N ASP A 258 -1.43 11.75 19.71
CA ASP A 258 -1.52 11.16 18.37
C ASP A 258 -0.38 10.19 18.12
N ASN A 259 -0.64 9.12 17.39
CA ASN A 259 0.40 8.22 16.93
C ASN A 259 1.04 8.77 15.65
N VAL A 260 2.34 9.00 15.70
CA VAL A 260 3.17 9.27 14.53
C VAL A 260 4.02 8.03 14.24
N ARG A 261 4.11 7.65 12.98
CA ARG A 261 4.85 6.44 12.60
C ARG A 261 5.79 6.67 11.44
N THR A 262 6.91 5.94 11.43
CA THR A 262 7.73 5.79 10.22
C THR A 262 6.98 4.90 9.22
N PHE A 263 7.16 5.19 7.93
CA PHE A 263 6.55 4.42 6.88
C PHE A 263 7.43 4.41 5.62
N CYS A 264 7.44 3.30 4.88
CA CYS A 264 8.15 3.15 3.60
C CYS A 264 9.58 3.71 3.67
N MET A 265 10.44 3.07 4.49
CA MET A 265 11.85 3.42 4.61
C MET A 265 12.62 2.85 3.42
N ASN A 266 13.44 3.69 2.81
CA ASN A 266 14.21 3.38 1.62
C ASN A 266 15.68 3.71 1.87
N PRO A 267 16.47 2.72 2.35
CA PRO A 267 17.92 2.87 2.47
C PRO A 267 18.54 3.16 1.10
N HIS A 268 19.46 4.10 1.05
CA HIS A 268 20.16 4.50 -0.19
C HIS A 268 19.20 4.87 -1.35
N GLY A 269 17.99 5.32 -1.00
CA GLY A 269 16.91 5.59 -1.95
C GLY A 269 16.81 7.03 -2.39
N ILE A 270 15.82 7.30 -3.21
CA ILE A 270 15.47 8.62 -3.71
C ILE A 270 14.07 9.04 -3.27
N VAL A 271 13.86 10.33 -3.13
CA VAL A 271 12.53 10.93 -2.97
C VAL A 271 11.93 11.16 -4.35
N VAL A 272 10.66 10.84 -4.53
CA VAL A 272 9.96 10.92 -5.82
C VAL A 272 8.61 11.61 -5.70
N ASN A 273 8.14 12.17 -6.80
CA ASN A 273 6.77 12.69 -6.93
C ASN A 273 5.81 11.53 -7.27
N GLU A 274 4.65 11.54 -6.66
CA GLU A 274 3.51 10.70 -7.01
C GLU A 274 2.36 11.60 -7.49
N ASN A 275 1.88 11.38 -8.71
CA ASN A 275 0.77 12.17 -9.26
C ASN A 275 -0.48 11.29 -9.38
N THR A 276 -1.51 11.64 -8.62
CA THR A 276 -2.81 10.97 -8.66
C THR A 276 -3.88 11.99 -9.05
N ASN A 277 -4.43 11.85 -10.25
CA ASN A 277 -5.50 12.72 -10.77
C ASN A 277 -5.14 14.23 -10.72
N GLY A 278 -3.89 14.58 -11.01
CA GLY A 278 -3.43 15.96 -11.00
C GLY A 278 -3.04 16.50 -9.62
N ILE A 279 -3.10 15.68 -8.58
CA ILE A 279 -2.61 16.01 -7.24
C ILE A 279 -1.23 15.39 -7.07
N VAL A 280 -0.22 16.23 -6.84
CA VAL A 280 1.16 15.81 -6.63
C VAL A 280 1.42 15.65 -5.12
N THR A 281 1.81 14.45 -4.73
CA THR A 281 2.29 14.12 -3.38
C THR A 281 3.71 13.58 -3.47
N VAL A 282 4.37 13.42 -2.32
CA VAL A 282 5.71 12.84 -2.26
C VAL A 282 5.65 11.38 -1.86
N ASN A 283 6.61 10.60 -2.38
CA ASN A 283 6.87 9.22 -1.99
C ASN A 283 8.38 8.95 -2.02
N GLY A 284 8.81 7.73 -1.73
CA GLY A 284 10.21 7.31 -1.82
C GLY A 284 10.34 6.01 -2.59
N HIS A 285 11.53 5.81 -3.13
CA HIS A 285 11.89 4.62 -3.88
C HIS A 285 13.33 4.22 -3.57
N SER A 286 13.63 2.91 -3.58
CA SER A 286 14.99 2.37 -3.48
C SER A 286 15.29 1.48 -4.68
N TYR A 287 16.57 1.44 -5.07
CA TYR A 287 17.05 0.58 -6.14
C TYR A 287 17.97 -0.51 -5.56
N GLU A 288 17.88 -1.73 -6.10
CA GLU A 288 18.83 -2.80 -5.79
C GLU A 288 20.15 -2.58 -6.50
N ASP A 289 20.13 -2.01 -7.71
CA ASP A 289 21.33 -1.65 -8.45
C ASP A 289 22.14 -0.59 -7.68
N ALA A 290 23.31 -1.00 -7.20
CA ALA A 290 24.23 -0.14 -6.45
C ALA A 290 24.63 1.13 -7.24
N ALA A 291 24.61 1.11 -8.57
CA ALA A 291 24.88 2.27 -9.39
C ALA A 291 23.80 3.35 -9.32
N MET A 292 22.60 2.99 -8.87
CA MET A 292 21.46 3.88 -8.70
C MET A 292 21.24 4.29 -7.24
N GLN A 293 22.00 3.74 -6.32
CA GLN A 293 21.91 4.06 -4.90
C GLN A 293 22.48 5.43 -4.59
N THR A 294 21.91 6.09 -3.58
CA THR A 294 22.32 7.42 -3.12
C THR A 294 22.98 7.36 -1.75
N GLU A 295 23.60 8.45 -1.33
CA GLU A 295 24.15 8.62 0.03
C GLU A 295 23.05 8.88 1.09
N ASN A 296 21.78 8.91 0.69
CA ASN A 296 20.67 9.26 1.56
C ASN A 296 19.77 8.06 1.84
N THR A 297 19.18 8.06 3.03
CA THR A 297 17.98 7.26 3.38
C THR A 297 16.78 8.20 3.43
N ASN A 298 15.64 7.76 2.94
CA ASN A 298 14.41 8.50 3.10
C ASN A 298 13.30 7.61 3.68
N PHE A 299 12.38 8.23 4.42
CA PHE A 299 11.20 7.58 5.00
C PHE A 299 10.08 8.59 5.24
N ALA A 300 8.84 8.13 5.26
CA ALA A 300 7.72 8.97 5.65
C ALA A 300 7.57 9.04 7.17
N LEU A 301 7.13 10.19 7.66
CA LEU A 301 6.54 10.35 8.99
C LEU A 301 5.07 10.71 8.81
N LEU A 302 4.19 9.81 9.24
CA LEU A 302 2.76 9.90 9.02
C LEU A 302 1.98 9.93 10.33
N VAL A 303 0.99 10.82 10.38
CA VAL A 303 0.01 10.94 11.48
C VAL A 303 -1.33 10.43 10.96
N ALA A 304 -1.85 9.37 11.57
CA ALA A 304 -3.16 8.83 11.23
C ALA A 304 -4.28 9.76 11.76
N LYS A 305 -5.23 10.09 10.90
CA LYS A 305 -6.42 10.85 11.28
C LYS A 305 -7.68 10.05 10.95
N HIS A 306 -8.47 9.84 11.99
CA HIS A 306 -9.82 9.32 11.91
C HIS A 306 -10.80 10.46 12.14
N PHE A 307 -11.81 10.53 11.32
CA PHE A 307 -12.88 11.50 11.48
C PHE A 307 -14.15 10.78 11.94
N SER A 308 -14.76 11.33 12.99
CA SER A 308 -16.08 10.90 13.44
C SER A 308 -17.17 11.75 12.78
N GLU A 309 -18.41 11.27 12.84
CA GLU A 309 -19.56 12.03 12.42
C GLU A 309 -19.48 13.52 12.86
N PRO A 310 -19.86 14.48 12.00
CA PRO A 310 -20.51 14.31 10.69
C PRO A 310 -19.52 14.21 9.50
N PHE A 311 -18.24 14.02 9.72
CA PHE A 311 -17.22 13.95 8.67
C PHE A 311 -17.12 12.54 8.08
N HIS A 312 -17.31 12.45 6.76
CA HIS A 312 -17.27 11.17 6.04
C HIS A 312 -16.19 11.10 4.98
N ASP A 313 -15.52 12.21 4.68
CA ASP A 313 -14.57 12.29 3.57
C ASP A 313 -13.13 12.54 4.04
N SER A 314 -12.52 11.50 4.63
CA SER A 314 -11.11 11.54 5.05
C SER A 314 -10.17 11.76 3.86
N ASN A 315 -10.47 11.15 2.72
CA ASN A 315 -9.66 11.29 1.51
C ASN A 315 -9.73 12.71 0.95
N GLY A 316 -10.92 13.32 0.89
CA GLY A 316 -11.08 14.71 0.48
C GLY A 316 -10.33 15.69 1.39
N TYR A 317 -10.27 15.40 2.70
CA TYR A 317 -9.43 16.18 3.62
C TYR A 317 -7.94 16.08 3.25
N GLY A 318 -7.42 14.86 3.01
CA GLY A 318 -6.05 14.65 2.57
C GLY A 318 -5.75 15.31 1.22
N GLU A 319 -6.67 15.18 0.26
CA GLU A 319 -6.56 15.84 -1.04
C GLU A 319 -6.50 17.37 -0.93
N SER A 320 -7.31 17.97 -0.05
CA SER A 320 -7.34 19.42 0.12
C SER A 320 -6.01 19.97 0.64
N ILE A 321 -5.35 19.24 1.55
CA ILE A 321 -4.01 19.58 2.06
C ILE A 321 -2.96 19.41 0.95
N ALA A 322 -3.02 18.34 0.17
CA ALA A 322 -2.11 18.14 -0.96
C ALA A 322 -2.28 19.21 -2.05
N ARG A 323 -3.52 19.60 -2.36
CA ARG A 323 -3.81 20.72 -3.29
C ARG A 323 -3.27 22.05 -2.77
N LEU A 324 -3.35 22.31 -1.46
CA LEU A 324 -2.77 23.49 -0.85
C LEU A 324 -1.25 23.51 -1.01
N SER A 325 -0.56 22.38 -0.79
CA SER A 325 0.87 22.25 -1.07
C SER A 325 1.20 22.54 -2.52
N ASN A 326 0.44 21.96 -3.46
CA ASN A 326 0.66 22.16 -4.88
C ASN A 326 0.42 23.63 -5.30
N MET A 327 -0.56 24.30 -4.72
CA MET A 327 -0.84 25.70 -4.98
C MET A 327 0.32 26.61 -4.53
N LEU A 328 0.94 26.32 -3.38
CA LEU A 328 2.02 27.13 -2.81
C LEU A 328 3.40 26.78 -3.41
N GLY A 329 3.64 25.52 -3.76
CA GLY A 329 4.94 25.04 -4.23
C GLY A 329 5.00 24.70 -5.72
N GLY A 330 3.89 24.76 -6.44
CA GLY A 330 3.81 24.21 -7.81
C GLY A 330 3.92 22.68 -7.86
N GLY A 331 3.90 22.01 -6.70
CA GLY A 331 4.10 20.59 -6.49
C GLY A 331 4.51 20.32 -5.06
N VAL A 332 5.60 19.59 -4.87
CA VAL A 332 6.14 19.27 -3.54
C VAL A 332 6.96 20.46 -3.00
N ILE A 333 6.77 20.75 -1.72
CA ILE A 333 7.57 21.72 -0.96
C ILE A 333 8.67 20.98 -0.21
N VAL A 334 9.87 21.53 -0.16
CA VAL A 334 10.98 21.07 0.67
C VAL A 334 11.36 22.10 1.72
N GLN A 335 11.60 21.65 2.95
CA GLN A 335 12.04 22.50 4.07
C GLN A 335 13.08 21.79 4.91
N ARG A 336 14.13 22.49 5.34
CA ARG A 336 15.09 21.99 6.31
C ARG A 336 14.43 21.94 7.67
N PHE A 337 14.72 20.88 8.45
CA PHE A 337 14.17 20.72 9.79
C PHE A 337 14.51 21.91 10.72
N GLY A 338 15.75 22.37 10.69
CA GLY A 338 16.16 23.54 11.48
C GLY A 338 15.42 24.82 11.12
N ASP A 339 15.03 25.02 9.85
CA ASP A 339 14.23 26.17 9.44
C ASP A 339 12.77 26.03 9.91
N LEU A 340 12.21 24.81 9.83
CA LEU A 340 10.87 24.54 10.35
C LEU A 340 10.74 24.83 11.84
N VAL A 341 11.68 24.31 12.65
CA VAL A 341 11.69 24.54 14.12
C VAL A 341 11.81 26.01 14.47
N ARG A 342 12.55 26.80 13.65
CA ARG A 342 12.69 28.26 13.83
C ARG A 342 11.53 29.06 13.25
N GLY A 343 10.49 28.41 12.69
CA GLY A 343 9.30 29.06 12.14
C GLY A 343 9.60 29.91 10.91
N ARG A 344 10.52 29.48 10.04
CA ARG A 344 10.89 30.20 8.84
C ARG A 344 10.99 29.28 7.62
N ARG A 345 10.68 29.79 6.44
CA ARG A 345 10.83 29.07 5.20
C ARG A 345 12.30 28.74 4.89
N SER A 346 12.53 27.62 4.22
CA SER A 346 13.82 27.36 3.58
C SER A 346 13.99 28.14 2.27
N THR A 347 15.24 28.36 1.90
CA THR A 347 15.61 29.00 0.62
C THR A 347 16.54 28.08 -0.16
N VAL A 348 16.63 28.27 -1.48
CA VAL A 348 17.55 27.51 -2.34
C VAL A 348 18.96 27.50 -1.75
N LYS A 349 19.48 28.66 -1.41
CA LYS A 349 20.83 28.81 -0.84
C LYS A 349 21.05 27.97 0.43
N ARG A 350 20.08 27.97 1.37
CA ARG A 350 20.20 27.19 2.62
C ARG A 350 20.16 25.68 2.38
N ILE A 351 19.43 25.23 1.38
CA ILE A 351 19.38 23.80 1.03
C ILE A 351 20.69 23.39 0.36
N GLU A 352 21.20 24.19 -0.60
CA GLU A 352 22.45 23.93 -1.31
C GLU A 352 23.69 23.96 -0.39
N GLU A 353 23.67 24.78 0.67
CA GLU A 353 24.74 24.85 1.68
C GLU A 353 24.60 23.77 2.78
N GLY A 354 23.53 22.97 2.77
CA GLY A 354 23.26 21.93 3.76
C GLY A 354 24.05 20.64 3.55
N LEU A 355 24.07 19.78 4.57
CA LEU A 355 24.74 18.47 4.53
C LEU A 355 24.03 17.45 3.64
N VAL A 356 22.72 17.61 3.40
CA VAL A 356 21.90 16.68 2.64
C VAL A 356 21.72 17.21 1.22
N THR A 357 22.23 16.48 0.25
CA THR A 357 21.95 16.77 -1.16
C THR A 357 20.57 16.22 -1.52
N PRO A 358 19.59 17.09 -1.89
CA PRO A 358 18.25 16.65 -2.25
C PRO A 358 18.25 15.70 -3.44
N THR A 359 17.54 14.58 -3.32
CA THR A 359 17.35 13.66 -4.46
C THR A 359 16.12 14.02 -5.30
N LEU A 360 15.21 14.83 -4.78
CA LEU A 360 14.08 15.39 -5.53
C LEU A 360 14.23 16.91 -5.66
N ALA A 361 14.13 17.41 -6.89
CA ALA A 361 13.97 18.84 -7.15
C ALA A 361 12.56 19.27 -6.70
N ALA A 362 12.49 19.94 -5.55
CA ALA A 362 11.26 20.45 -4.96
C ALA A 362 11.38 21.94 -4.63
N THR A 363 10.27 22.61 -4.44
CA THR A 363 10.26 24.05 -4.15
C THR A 363 10.61 24.32 -2.68
N PRO A 364 11.69 25.05 -2.38
CA PRO A 364 11.99 25.47 -1.00
C PRO A 364 10.89 26.35 -0.43
N GLY A 365 10.33 25.95 0.71
CA GLY A 365 9.16 26.63 1.25
C GLY A 365 9.00 26.50 2.74
N ASP A 366 7.76 26.64 3.19
CA ASP A 366 7.34 26.56 4.59
C ASP A 366 6.15 25.59 4.73
N LEU A 367 6.39 24.44 5.33
CA LEU A 367 5.39 23.40 5.56
C LEU A 367 4.34 23.80 6.61
N SER A 368 4.63 24.81 7.42
CA SER A 368 3.65 25.32 8.38
C SER A 368 2.47 26.07 7.74
N LEU A 369 2.61 26.47 6.48
CA LEU A 369 1.53 27.03 5.69
C LEU A 369 0.59 25.98 5.10
N VAL A 370 0.97 24.71 5.15
CA VAL A 370 0.27 23.60 4.49
C VAL A 370 -0.27 22.61 5.53
N LEU A 371 0.60 22.11 6.39
CA LEU A 371 0.21 21.07 7.35
C LEU A 371 -0.45 21.70 8.58
N PRO A 372 -1.61 21.15 9.02
CA PRO A 372 -2.21 21.56 10.29
C PRO A 372 -1.21 21.46 11.44
N LYS A 373 -1.25 22.46 12.34
CA LYS A 373 -0.35 22.55 13.48
C LYS A 373 -0.23 21.25 14.28
N ARG A 374 -1.33 20.54 14.49
CA ARG A 374 -1.37 19.27 15.23
C ARG A 374 -0.52 18.19 14.57
N ILE A 375 -0.56 18.10 13.24
CA ILE A 375 0.24 17.15 12.46
C ILE A 375 1.71 17.56 12.50
N LEU A 376 1.99 18.84 12.28
CA LEU A 376 3.35 19.36 12.24
C LEU A 376 4.07 19.23 13.58
N ASP A 377 3.42 19.60 14.70
CA ASP A 377 3.96 19.44 16.04
C ASP A 377 4.27 17.96 16.33
N GLY A 378 3.37 17.04 15.95
CA GLY A 378 3.59 15.60 16.11
C GLY A 378 4.78 15.07 15.32
N ILE A 379 4.99 15.56 14.11
CA ILE A 379 6.17 15.22 13.29
C ILE A 379 7.45 15.72 13.94
N ILE A 380 7.45 16.95 14.47
CA ILE A 380 8.61 17.53 15.16
C ILE A 380 8.95 16.70 16.42
N GLU A 381 7.95 16.34 17.23
CA GLU A 381 8.16 15.48 18.41
C GLU A 381 8.74 14.11 17.99
N MET A 382 8.23 13.51 16.94
CA MET A 382 8.73 12.21 16.43
C MET A 382 10.18 12.31 15.95
N ILE A 383 10.58 13.38 15.25
CA ILE A 383 11.96 13.58 14.81
C ILE A 383 12.92 13.65 16.02
N TYR A 384 12.57 14.39 17.06
CA TYR A 384 13.37 14.42 18.29
C TYR A 384 13.39 13.08 19.04
N ALA A 385 12.30 12.31 18.97
CA ALA A 385 12.27 10.98 19.57
C ALA A 385 13.15 9.99 18.79
N LEU A 386 13.12 10.04 17.46
CA LEU A 386 13.99 9.23 16.59
C LEU A 386 15.47 9.58 16.77
N ASP A 387 15.80 10.85 16.99
CA ASP A 387 17.18 11.31 17.20
C ASP A 387 17.85 10.62 18.40
N LYS A 388 17.07 10.15 19.38
CA LYS A 388 17.58 9.41 20.55
C LYS A 388 18.03 7.98 20.21
N ILE A 389 17.52 7.39 19.15
CA ILE A 389 17.88 6.04 18.69
C ILE A 389 18.70 6.05 17.41
N ALA A 390 18.64 7.13 16.65
CA ALA A 390 19.39 7.38 15.43
C ALA A 390 19.91 8.83 15.46
N PRO A 391 20.99 9.10 16.20
CA PRO A 391 21.56 10.45 16.37
C PRO A 391 21.91 11.09 15.02
N GLY A 392 21.46 12.32 14.82
CA GLY A 392 21.54 13.04 13.55
C GLY A 392 20.20 13.14 12.79
N THR A 393 19.15 12.46 13.25
CA THR A 393 17.80 12.61 12.69
C THR A 393 17.27 14.03 12.85
N ALA A 394 17.49 14.68 14.00
CA ALA A 394 17.10 16.06 14.28
C ALA A 394 18.15 17.10 13.84
N ASN A 395 19.02 16.76 12.89
CA ASN A 395 19.98 17.72 12.33
C ASN A 395 19.23 18.85 11.61
N ASP A 396 19.75 20.08 11.71
CA ASP A 396 19.20 21.26 11.05
C ASP A 396 19.01 21.05 9.52
N ASP A 397 19.89 20.26 8.90
CA ASP A 397 19.94 20.02 7.45
C ASP A 397 19.09 18.81 7.00
N THR A 398 18.49 18.07 7.92
CA THR A 398 17.51 17.03 7.56
C THR A 398 16.40 17.66 6.74
N LEU A 399 16.11 17.07 5.57
CA LEU A 399 15.12 17.60 4.65
C LEU A 399 13.74 16.95 4.87
N LEU A 400 12.72 17.78 4.83
CA LEU A 400 11.32 17.41 4.95
C LEU A 400 10.59 17.82 3.67
N TYR A 401 9.99 16.85 3.00
CA TYR A 401 9.20 17.10 1.80
C TYR A 401 7.73 16.94 2.11
N GLY A 402 6.92 17.87 1.69
CA GLY A 402 5.47 17.84 1.93
C GLY A 402 4.65 18.08 0.68
N VAL A 403 3.52 17.40 0.61
CA VAL A 403 2.99 16.50 1.64
C VAL A 403 3.06 15.04 1.19
N GLU A 404 3.25 14.15 2.12
CA GLU A 404 2.97 12.73 1.90
C GLU A 404 1.57 12.40 2.43
N VAL A 405 0.77 11.74 1.61
CA VAL A 405 -0.59 11.34 1.96
C VAL A 405 -0.77 9.86 1.65
N LYS A 406 -1.32 9.11 2.59
CA LYS A 406 -1.79 7.75 2.33
C LYS A 406 -3.31 7.76 2.39
N PHE A 407 -3.92 7.53 1.25
CA PHE A 407 -5.35 7.38 1.09
C PHE A 407 -5.74 5.92 1.33
N TYR A 408 -6.85 5.73 2.00
CA TYR A 408 -7.43 4.42 2.23
C TYR A 408 -8.84 4.39 1.64
N ASN A 409 -9.21 3.26 1.04
CA ASN A 409 -10.57 3.06 0.58
C ASN A 409 -11.52 2.99 1.78
N MET A 410 -12.80 3.32 1.55
CA MET A 410 -13.81 3.11 2.57
C MET A 410 -13.84 1.65 3.03
N GLU A 411 -14.18 1.42 4.26
CA GLU A 411 -14.38 0.08 4.79
C GLU A 411 -15.77 -0.42 4.39
N VAL A 412 -15.80 -1.53 3.70
CA VAL A 412 -17.03 -2.25 3.35
C VAL A 412 -17.51 -3.03 4.57
N ALA A 413 -18.80 -3.00 4.87
CA ALA A 413 -19.37 -3.81 5.95
C ALA A 413 -19.34 -5.29 5.58
N LEU A 414 -18.56 -6.07 6.34
CA LEU A 414 -18.32 -7.49 6.13
C LEU A 414 -18.55 -8.24 7.45
N ASP A 415 -18.88 -9.52 7.34
CA ASP A 415 -18.92 -10.45 8.47
C ASP A 415 -17.55 -11.14 8.69
N GLU A 416 -17.49 -12.11 9.58
CA GLU A 416 -16.29 -12.92 9.88
C GLU A 416 -15.82 -13.81 8.72
N HIS A 417 -16.64 -13.96 7.68
CA HIS A 417 -16.33 -14.68 6.44
C HIS A 417 -15.78 -13.77 5.34
N LEU A 418 -15.67 -12.46 5.60
CA LEU A 418 -15.42 -11.40 4.61
C LEU A 418 -16.52 -11.35 3.55
N GLU A 419 -17.72 -11.80 3.91
CA GLU A 419 -18.92 -11.78 3.09
C GLU A 419 -19.75 -10.53 3.38
N THR A 420 -20.40 -9.98 2.39
CA THR A 420 -21.34 -8.87 2.56
C THR A 420 -22.72 -9.38 3.00
N ALA A 421 -23.67 -8.49 3.24
CA ALA A 421 -25.07 -8.88 3.46
C ALA A 421 -25.68 -9.65 2.28
N HIS A 422 -25.10 -9.56 1.09
CA HIS A 422 -25.48 -10.36 -0.09
C HIS A 422 -24.69 -11.67 -0.08
N ARG A 423 -25.36 -12.75 0.30
CA ARG A 423 -24.75 -14.09 0.39
C ARG A 423 -24.09 -14.52 -0.92
N GLY A 424 -22.81 -14.90 -0.82
CA GLY A 424 -21.96 -15.24 -1.95
C GLY A 424 -21.18 -14.08 -2.54
N LEU A 425 -21.29 -12.86 -1.97
CA LEU A 425 -20.48 -11.71 -2.35
C LEU A 425 -19.42 -11.41 -1.28
N TYR A 426 -18.18 -11.65 -1.63
CA TYR A 426 -17.00 -11.43 -0.79
C TYR A 426 -16.22 -10.21 -1.28
N VAL A 427 -15.69 -9.40 -0.35
CA VAL A 427 -14.88 -8.24 -0.71
C VAL A 427 -13.55 -8.28 0.03
N ILE A 428 -12.45 -8.31 -0.73
CA ILE A 428 -11.09 -8.43 -0.23
C ILE A 428 -10.14 -7.43 -0.91
N GLY A 429 -8.89 -7.43 -0.53
CA GLY A 429 -7.90 -6.50 -1.09
C GLY A 429 -8.14 -5.06 -0.66
N ASP A 430 -7.41 -4.12 -1.26
CA ASP A 430 -7.51 -2.68 -0.94
C ASP A 430 -8.94 -2.13 -1.10
N GLY A 431 -9.72 -2.69 -2.03
CA GLY A 431 -11.10 -2.30 -2.29
C GLY A 431 -12.06 -2.55 -1.13
N SER A 432 -11.71 -3.47 -0.21
CA SER A 432 -12.48 -3.73 1.00
C SER A 432 -12.28 -2.67 2.10
N GLY A 433 -11.19 -1.90 2.01
CA GLY A 433 -10.77 -0.96 3.05
C GLY A 433 -10.13 -1.61 4.28
N ILE A 434 -10.02 -2.95 4.34
CA ILE A 434 -9.48 -3.68 5.49
C ILE A 434 -8.09 -4.27 5.26
N THR A 435 -7.65 -4.42 3.99
CA THR A 435 -6.31 -4.95 3.67
C THR A 435 -5.55 -3.99 2.76
N HIS A 436 -4.28 -3.69 3.09
CA HIS A 436 -3.50 -2.64 2.44
C HIS A 436 -2.07 -3.07 2.11
N SER A 437 -1.76 -4.36 2.20
CA SER A 437 -0.45 -4.93 1.88
C SER A 437 -0.58 -6.18 1.04
N LEU A 438 0.51 -6.57 0.35
CA LEU A 438 0.55 -7.78 -0.46
C LEU A 438 0.15 -9.01 0.35
N SER A 439 0.73 -9.18 1.55
CA SER A 439 0.47 -10.33 2.41
C SER A 439 -0.99 -10.41 2.89
N HIS A 440 -1.54 -9.28 3.38
CA HIS A 440 -2.92 -9.27 3.87
C HIS A 440 -3.93 -9.50 2.73
N ALA A 441 -3.70 -8.88 1.57
CA ALA A 441 -4.55 -9.09 0.41
C ALA A 441 -4.50 -10.55 -0.07
N SER A 442 -3.31 -11.14 -0.17
CA SER A 442 -3.15 -12.55 -0.55
C SER A 442 -3.77 -13.49 0.49
N ALA A 443 -3.53 -13.24 1.79
CA ALA A 443 -4.09 -14.04 2.89
C ALA A 443 -5.63 -13.99 2.91
N SER A 444 -6.23 -12.82 2.68
CA SER A 444 -7.69 -12.70 2.55
C SER A 444 -8.24 -13.49 1.37
N GLY A 445 -7.48 -13.54 0.27
CA GLY A 445 -7.83 -14.36 -0.90
C GLY A 445 -7.84 -15.86 -0.61
N VAL A 446 -6.81 -16.35 0.09
CA VAL A 446 -6.74 -17.76 0.53
C VAL A 446 -7.89 -18.07 1.51
N PHE A 447 -8.14 -17.17 2.47
CA PHE A 447 -9.20 -17.34 3.46
C PHE A 447 -10.58 -17.51 2.78
N VAL A 448 -10.96 -16.55 1.93
CA VAL A 448 -12.27 -16.57 1.23
C VAL A 448 -12.40 -17.80 0.33
N ALA A 449 -11.33 -18.20 -0.36
CA ALA A 449 -11.35 -19.40 -1.18
C ALA A 449 -11.68 -20.67 -0.36
N ARG A 450 -11.03 -20.82 0.81
CA ARG A 450 -11.30 -21.95 1.73
C ARG A 450 -12.71 -21.89 2.32
N ASP A 451 -13.18 -20.70 2.68
CA ASP A 451 -14.52 -20.50 3.24
C ASP A 451 -15.62 -20.85 2.22
N ILE A 452 -15.50 -20.40 0.98
CA ILE A 452 -16.43 -20.77 -0.10
C ILE A 452 -16.53 -22.28 -0.27
N LEU A 453 -15.40 -22.98 -0.22
CA LEU A 453 -15.39 -24.44 -0.38
C LEU A 453 -15.98 -25.17 0.83
N ALA A 454 -15.73 -24.67 2.03
CA ALA A 454 -16.31 -25.22 3.25
C ALA A 454 -17.83 -25.07 3.29
N GLN A 455 -18.36 -23.92 2.88
CA GLN A 455 -19.80 -23.68 2.79
C GLN A 455 -20.52 -24.55 1.74
N ASN A 456 -19.80 -24.98 0.70
CA ASN A 456 -20.38 -25.87 -0.34
C ASN A 456 -20.35 -27.36 0.04
N ALA A 457 -19.59 -27.72 1.09
CA ALA A 457 -19.46 -29.10 1.55
C ALA A 457 -20.47 -29.49 2.66
N GLY A 458 -21.20 -28.54 3.20
CA GLY A 458 -22.28 -28.71 4.20
C GLY A 458 -23.66 -28.54 3.57
#